data_b53ef4feb5a517a2acef2ac1540895e7
#
_entry.id   b53ef4feb5a517a2acef2ac1540895e7
#
_cell.length_a   1.000
_cell.length_b   1.000
_cell.length_c   1.000
_cell.angle_alpha   90.00
_cell.angle_beta   90.00
_cell.angle_gamma   90.00
#
_symmetry.space_group_name_H-M   'P 1'
#
loop_
_entity.id
_entity.type
_entity.pdbx_description
1 polymer ?
#
loop_
_entity_poly.entity_id
_entity_poly.type
_entity_poly.pdbx_seq_one_letter_code
_entity_poly.pdbx_strand_id
1 'polypeptide(L)'
;MEQATQSPAEADAAHHMAIKAAEEAGPPQDWTAALDHLQRSAHLGSRLAQAELAGLSGQWPLAHDILAGAAVQDSPWSRFRSSIDLAKWLHPPPVSNISEGPRIAVVKDLATTEACDWLIARARPRLKPAQIYDEKEGRHRSGDGRTNTVCPFPQPDRDLILAIVRARVASVTGMQVRAMESPHILHYSEGEEFAPHFDTTENPNSPGFRPRVLTFLISLNDDYEGGETEFPVIGGRWKGRKGGALFFWNVEPDGTLDRRTLHAGRPVTRGEKWMLSQWIGPPVEG
;
A
#
# COMPACT_ATOMS: atom_id res chain seq x y z
N MET A 1 -15.15 -19.11 -38.10
CA MET A 1 -14.32 -18.03 -37.51
C MET A 1 -13.81 -18.59 -36.17
N GLU A 2 -12.56 -18.98 -36.14
CA GLU A 2 -11.87 -19.48 -34.97
C GLU A 2 -11.73 -18.31 -33.99
N GLN A 3 -12.40 -18.36 -32.85
CA GLN A 3 -12.08 -17.47 -31.75
C GLN A 3 -10.68 -17.86 -31.28
N ALA A 4 -9.69 -17.04 -31.66
CA ALA A 4 -8.36 -17.15 -31.08
C ALA A 4 -8.52 -17.17 -29.57
N THR A 5 -8.21 -18.27 -28.93
CA THR A 5 -8.14 -18.39 -27.46
C THR A 5 -7.10 -17.40 -26.98
N GLN A 6 -7.58 -16.27 -26.48
CA GLN A 6 -6.74 -15.22 -25.92
C GLN A 6 -5.88 -15.84 -24.82
N SER A 7 -4.57 -15.68 -24.92
CA SER A 7 -3.62 -16.31 -24.00
C SER A 7 -3.65 -15.60 -22.64
N PRO A 8 -3.90 -16.31 -21.53
CA PRO A 8 -3.79 -15.72 -20.19
C PRO A 8 -2.45 -15.02 -19.96
N ALA A 9 -1.37 -15.57 -20.52
CA ALA A 9 -0.02 -14.98 -20.42
C ALA A 9 0.08 -13.60 -21.09
N GLU A 10 -0.65 -13.36 -22.19
CA GLU A 10 -0.67 -12.03 -22.83
C GLU A 10 -1.45 -11.02 -22.00
N ALA A 11 -2.53 -11.46 -21.35
CA ALA A 11 -3.32 -10.62 -20.45
C ALA A 11 -2.47 -10.21 -19.23
N ASP A 12 -1.77 -11.15 -18.62
CA ASP A 12 -0.87 -10.90 -17.48
C ASP A 12 0.30 -9.99 -17.88
N ALA A 13 0.90 -10.22 -19.07
CA ALA A 13 1.96 -9.36 -19.58
C ALA A 13 1.48 -7.92 -19.78
N ALA A 14 0.28 -7.72 -20.33
CA ALA A 14 -0.30 -6.40 -20.50
C ALA A 14 -0.58 -5.72 -19.15
N HIS A 15 -1.09 -6.46 -18.16
CA HIS A 15 -1.28 -5.96 -16.79
C HIS A 15 0.05 -5.52 -16.16
N HIS A 16 1.08 -6.36 -16.30
CA HIS A 16 2.42 -6.03 -15.80
C HIS A 16 2.98 -4.75 -16.43
N MET A 17 2.76 -4.55 -17.72
CA MET A 17 3.15 -3.31 -18.41
C MET A 17 2.38 -2.09 -17.90
N ALA A 18 1.12 -2.25 -17.49
CA ALA A 18 0.36 -1.17 -16.86
C ALA A 18 1.01 -0.70 -15.55
N ILE A 19 1.39 -1.65 -14.68
CA ILE A 19 2.06 -1.32 -13.42
C ILE A 19 3.44 -0.71 -13.66
N LYS A 20 4.19 -1.25 -14.62
CA LYS A 20 5.49 -0.72 -15.00
C LYS A 20 5.42 0.74 -15.48
N ALA A 21 4.45 1.07 -16.33
CA ALA A 21 4.24 2.43 -16.81
C ALA A 21 3.87 3.40 -15.68
N ALA A 22 3.10 2.92 -14.68
CA ALA A 22 2.68 3.71 -13.53
C ALA A 22 3.78 3.90 -12.47
N GLU A 23 4.70 2.94 -12.28
CA GLU A 23 5.66 2.97 -11.18
C GLU A 23 7.13 3.09 -11.59
N GLU A 24 7.52 2.50 -12.72
CA GLU A 24 8.92 2.37 -13.14
C GLU A 24 9.33 3.31 -14.26
N ALA A 25 8.38 3.81 -15.06
CA ALA A 25 8.67 4.88 -15.99
C ALA A 25 9.26 6.06 -15.20
N GLY A 26 10.43 6.54 -15.61
CA GLY A 26 11.06 7.72 -14.99
C GLY A 26 10.07 8.90 -14.94
N PRO A 27 10.34 9.94 -14.14
CA PRO A 27 9.43 11.08 -14.11
C PRO A 27 9.40 11.76 -15.51
N PRO A 28 8.19 12.11 -16.03
CA PRO A 28 6.88 11.84 -15.44
C PRO A 28 6.42 10.38 -15.67
N GLN A 29 5.70 9.81 -14.69
CA GLN A 29 5.02 8.52 -14.84
C GLN A 29 4.05 8.57 -16.03
N ASP A 30 4.00 7.50 -16.81
CA ASP A 30 3.11 7.45 -17.97
C ASP A 30 1.78 6.78 -17.64
N TRP A 31 0.91 7.54 -16.99
CA TRP A 31 -0.44 7.10 -16.59
C TRP A 31 -1.35 6.81 -17.79
N THR A 32 -1.11 7.47 -18.94
CA THR A 32 -1.88 7.21 -20.16
C THR A 32 -1.54 5.82 -20.69
N ALA A 33 -0.24 5.52 -20.85
CA ALA A 33 0.20 4.18 -21.22
C ALA A 33 -0.23 3.11 -20.20
N ALA A 34 -0.21 3.44 -18.88
CA ALA A 34 -0.67 2.53 -17.83
C ALA A 34 -2.15 2.13 -18.03
N LEU A 35 -3.03 3.10 -18.27
CA LEU A 35 -4.45 2.83 -18.54
C LEU A 35 -4.68 2.10 -19.86
N ASP A 36 -3.90 2.37 -20.89
CA ASP A 36 -4.02 1.72 -22.19
C ASP A 36 -3.60 0.23 -22.09
N HIS A 37 -2.53 -0.06 -21.35
CA HIS A 37 -2.12 -1.42 -21.05
C HIS A 37 -3.13 -2.15 -20.16
N LEU A 38 -3.72 -1.48 -19.17
CA LEU A 38 -4.77 -2.05 -18.32
C LEU A 38 -6.01 -2.40 -19.16
N GLN A 39 -6.46 -1.50 -20.04
CA GLN A 39 -7.55 -1.75 -20.96
C GLN A 39 -7.26 -2.93 -21.88
N ARG A 40 -6.04 -3.02 -22.43
CA ARG A 40 -5.61 -4.16 -23.24
C ARG A 40 -5.71 -5.47 -22.45
N SER A 41 -5.20 -5.49 -21.22
CA SER A 41 -5.28 -6.66 -20.34
C SER A 41 -6.74 -7.08 -20.08
N ALA A 42 -7.64 -6.12 -19.84
CA ALA A 42 -9.06 -6.38 -19.65
C ALA A 42 -9.74 -6.98 -20.90
N HIS A 43 -9.41 -6.50 -22.11
CA HIS A 43 -9.87 -7.07 -23.38
C HIS A 43 -9.34 -8.50 -23.62
N LEU A 44 -8.13 -8.79 -23.14
CA LEU A 44 -7.53 -10.13 -23.19
C LEU A 44 -8.09 -11.07 -22.10
N GLY A 45 -9.06 -10.62 -21.32
CA GLY A 45 -9.78 -11.45 -20.36
C GLY A 45 -9.20 -11.47 -18.94
N SER A 46 -8.21 -10.63 -18.60
CA SER A 46 -7.74 -10.49 -17.22
C SER A 46 -8.87 -9.98 -16.33
N ARG A 47 -9.34 -10.84 -15.44
CA ARG A 47 -10.39 -10.50 -14.48
C ARG A 47 -9.97 -9.39 -13.54
N LEU A 48 -8.70 -9.39 -13.12
CA LEU A 48 -8.15 -8.33 -12.29
C LEU A 48 -8.19 -6.98 -13.01
N ALA A 49 -7.69 -6.90 -14.24
CA ALA A 49 -7.70 -5.66 -15.02
C ALA A 49 -9.12 -5.17 -15.32
N GLN A 50 -10.07 -6.07 -15.55
CA GLN A 50 -11.50 -5.73 -15.71
C GLN A 50 -12.08 -5.09 -14.45
N ALA A 51 -11.78 -5.67 -13.29
CA ALA A 51 -12.22 -5.15 -12.00
C ALA A 51 -11.57 -3.81 -11.66
N GLU A 52 -10.27 -3.65 -11.95
CA GLU A 52 -9.56 -2.36 -11.77
C GLU A 52 -10.19 -1.25 -12.62
N LEU A 53 -10.44 -1.50 -13.92
CA LEU A 53 -11.10 -0.52 -14.79
C LEU A 53 -12.49 -0.15 -14.28
N ALA A 54 -13.27 -1.13 -13.82
CA ALA A 54 -14.57 -0.88 -13.22
C ALA A 54 -14.44 0.00 -11.96
N GLY A 55 -13.57 -0.34 -11.02
CA GLY A 55 -13.33 0.43 -9.80
C GLY A 55 -12.84 1.83 -10.07
N LEU A 56 -11.82 1.99 -10.92
CA LEU A 56 -11.26 3.30 -11.30
C LEU A 56 -12.27 4.20 -12.02
N SER A 57 -13.24 3.62 -12.74
CA SER A 57 -14.36 4.33 -13.37
C SER A 57 -15.51 4.63 -12.40
N GLY A 58 -15.40 4.26 -11.11
CA GLY A 58 -16.43 4.46 -10.08
C GLY A 58 -17.47 3.33 -9.99
N GLN A 59 -17.32 2.25 -10.74
CA GLN A 59 -18.23 1.10 -10.73
C GLN A 59 -17.79 0.03 -9.70
N TRP A 60 -17.65 0.43 -8.43
CA TRP A 60 -17.12 -0.42 -7.38
C TRP A 60 -17.92 -1.70 -7.10
N PRO A 61 -19.27 -1.68 -7.06
CA PRO A 61 -20.03 -2.92 -6.92
C PRO A 61 -19.69 -3.93 -8.02
N LEU A 62 -19.62 -3.47 -9.29
CA LEU A 62 -19.24 -4.30 -10.41
C LEU A 62 -17.78 -4.81 -10.28
N ALA A 63 -16.86 -3.98 -9.80
CA ALA A 63 -15.48 -4.38 -9.57
C ALA A 63 -15.39 -5.57 -8.58
N HIS A 64 -16.14 -5.50 -7.49
CA HIS A 64 -16.21 -6.59 -6.50
C HIS A 64 -16.87 -7.85 -7.08
N ASP A 65 -17.95 -7.71 -7.84
CA ASP A 65 -18.62 -8.84 -8.50
C ASP A 65 -17.69 -9.55 -9.49
N ILE A 66 -16.91 -8.79 -10.27
CA ILE A 66 -15.91 -9.34 -11.19
C ILE A 66 -14.84 -10.12 -10.42
N LEU A 67 -14.31 -9.59 -9.32
CA LEU A 67 -13.34 -10.31 -8.48
C LEU A 67 -13.95 -11.59 -7.89
N ALA A 68 -15.23 -11.57 -7.53
CA ALA A 68 -15.97 -12.72 -7.02
C ALA A 68 -16.32 -13.75 -8.10
N GLY A 69 -16.07 -13.45 -9.38
CA GLY A 69 -16.27 -14.39 -10.49
C GLY A 69 -17.39 -14.08 -11.46
N ALA A 70 -18.09 -12.95 -11.29
CA ALA A 70 -19.13 -12.55 -12.24
C ALA A 70 -18.57 -12.32 -13.65
N ALA A 71 -19.34 -12.74 -14.65
CA ALA A 71 -19.05 -12.47 -16.05
C ALA A 71 -19.62 -11.08 -16.42
N VAL A 72 -18.84 -10.32 -17.21
CA VAL A 72 -19.28 -9.03 -17.75
C VAL A 72 -19.62 -9.19 -19.22
N GLN A 73 -20.83 -8.80 -19.59
CA GLN A 73 -21.27 -8.77 -20.97
C GLN A 73 -20.85 -7.46 -21.65
N ASP A 74 -20.84 -7.43 -22.99
CA ASP A 74 -20.61 -6.24 -23.83
C ASP A 74 -19.26 -5.54 -23.69
N SER A 75 -18.28 -6.13 -23.03
CA SER A 75 -16.89 -5.64 -22.92
C SER A 75 -16.76 -4.11 -22.78
N PRO A 76 -17.24 -3.51 -21.67
CA PRO A 76 -17.36 -2.04 -21.52
C PRO A 76 -16.00 -1.32 -21.27
N TRP A 77 -14.89 -1.99 -21.46
CA TRP A 77 -13.56 -1.58 -21.00
C TRP A 77 -13.11 -0.24 -21.58
N SER A 78 -13.37 0.02 -22.87
CA SER A 78 -13.05 1.30 -23.49
C SER A 78 -13.84 2.46 -22.89
N ARG A 79 -15.13 2.23 -22.58
CA ARG A 79 -15.98 3.22 -21.93
C ARG A 79 -15.50 3.51 -20.50
N PHE A 80 -15.17 2.45 -19.72
CA PHE A 80 -14.60 2.64 -18.38
C PHE A 80 -13.29 3.41 -18.42
N ARG A 81 -12.37 2.99 -19.29
CA ARG A 81 -11.10 3.69 -19.49
C ARG A 81 -11.31 5.20 -19.77
N SER A 82 -12.25 5.55 -20.64
CA SER A 82 -12.51 6.95 -21.02
C SER A 82 -13.18 7.77 -19.91
N SER A 83 -13.83 7.13 -18.93
CA SER A 83 -14.48 7.81 -17.81
C SER A 83 -13.56 7.99 -16.59
N ILE A 84 -12.34 7.46 -16.60
CA ILE A 84 -11.40 7.60 -15.49
C ILE A 84 -10.82 9.02 -15.47
N ASP A 85 -11.08 9.74 -14.39
CA ASP A 85 -10.49 11.05 -14.11
C ASP A 85 -9.18 10.87 -13.33
N LEU A 86 -8.07 10.73 -14.05
CA LEU A 86 -6.74 10.60 -13.47
C LEU A 86 -6.33 11.80 -12.62
N ALA A 87 -6.72 13.02 -13.00
CA ALA A 87 -6.38 14.21 -12.25
C ALA A 87 -7.00 14.16 -10.85
N LYS A 88 -8.24 13.72 -10.73
CA LYS A 88 -8.91 13.49 -9.46
C LYS A 88 -8.24 12.37 -8.65
N TRP A 89 -7.89 11.26 -9.28
CA TRP A 89 -7.25 10.13 -8.63
C TRP A 89 -5.86 10.46 -8.09
N LEU A 90 -5.06 11.26 -8.81
CA LEU A 90 -3.69 11.60 -8.47
C LEU A 90 -3.57 12.87 -7.61
N HIS A 91 -4.67 13.63 -7.44
CA HIS A 91 -4.63 14.87 -6.65
C HIS A 91 -4.18 14.60 -5.21
N PRO A 92 -3.06 15.19 -4.76
CA PRO A 92 -2.57 14.97 -3.41
C PRO A 92 -3.45 15.71 -2.40
N PRO A 93 -3.85 15.06 -1.30
CA PRO A 93 -4.53 15.74 -0.21
C PRO A 93 -3.56 16.60 0.60
N PRO A 94 -4.06 17.59 1.38
CA PRO A 94 -3.21 18.43 2.23
C PRO A 94 -2.57 17.62 3.36
N VAL A 95 -1.31 17.98 3.67
CA VAL A 95 -0.52 17.44 4.77
C VAL A 95 -0.63 18.35 5.98
N SER A 96 -0.74 17.77 7.17
CA SER A 96 -0.72 18.49 8.44
C SER A 96 0.42 17.95 9.32
N ASN A 97 1.44 18.76 9.56
CA ASN A 97 2.49 18.43 10.54
C ASN A 97 1.90 18.43 11.95
N ILE A 98 2.15 17.37 12.70
CA ILE A 98 1.69 17.25 14.10
C ILE A 98 2.83 17.21 15.11
N SER A 99 4.07 16.99 14.64
CA SER A 99 5.29 17.08 15.44
C SER A 99 6.48 17.44 14.54
N GLU A 100 7.36 18.31 15.07
CA GLU A 100 8.64 18.65 14.42
C GLU A 100 9.81 17.83 14.97
N GLY A 101 9.63 17.22 16.14
CA GLY A 101 10.66 16.38 16.74
C GLY A 101 10.08 15.29 17.66
N PRO A 102 9.92 14.05 17.16
CA PRO A 102 10.23 13.54 15.80
C PRO A 102 9.31 14.17 14.75
N ARG A 103 9.76 14.17 13.50
CA ARG A 103 8.97 14.69 12.38
C ARG A 103 7.83 13.72 12.06
N ILE A 104 6.61 14.13 12.40
CA ILE A 104 5.39 13.34 12.19
C ILE A 104 4.34 14.20 11.51
N ALA A 105 3.69 13.66 10.49
CA ALA A 105 2.60 14.33 9.80
C ALA A 105 1.42 13.39 9.56
N VAL A 106 0.25 13.98 9.37
CA VAL A 106 -0.99 13.26 9.04
C VAL A 106 -1.58 13.78 7.75
N VAL A 107 -2.27 12.91 7.05
CA VAL A 107 -2.98 13.20 5.81
C VAL A 107 -4.40 12.68 5.95
N LYS A 108 -5.38 13.54 5.69
CA LYS A 108 -6.78 13.12 5.59
C LYS A 108 -7.04 12.66 4.15
N ASP A 109 -7.85 11.61 4.02
CA ASP A 109 -8.35 11.15 2.71
C ASP A 109 -7.24 10.84 1.68
N LEU A 110 -6.13 10.22 2.14
CA LEU A 110 -5.07 9.77 1.23
C LEU A 110 -5.58 8.69 0.27
N ALA A 111 -6.42 7.78 0.72
CA ALA A 111 -7.11 6.80 -0.10
C ALA A 111 -8.63 6.99 0.04
N THR A 112 -9.39 6.68 -1.03
CA THR A 112 -10.85 6.68 -0.94
C THR A 112 -11.33 5.47 -0.11
N THR A 113 -12.54 5.55 0.41
CA THR A 113 -13.16 4.44 1.16
C THR A 113 -13.17 3.15 0.35
N GLU A 114 -13.52 3.26 -0.92
CA GLU A 114 -13.62 2.12 -1.84
C GLU A 114 -12.23 1.54 -2.17
N ALA A 115 -11.21 2.39 -2.33
CA ALA A 115 -9.84 1.92 -2.52
C ALA A 115 -9.33 1.17 -1.28
N CYS A 116 -9.71 1.58 -0.07
CA CYS A 116 -9.42 0.86 1.16
C CYS A 116 -10.08 -0.53 1.16
N ASP A 117 -11.38 -0.60 0.82
CA ASP A 117 -12.12 -1.88 0.73
C ASP A 117 -11.52 -2.81 -0.33
N TRP A 118 -11.12 -2.26 -1.48
CA TRP A 118 -10.41 -2.99 -2.52
C TRP A 118 -9.13 -3.62 -1.98
N LEU A 119 -8.29 -2.84 -1.31
CA LEU A 119 -7.01 -3.32 -0.77
C LEU A 119 -7.22 -4.40 0.29
N ILE A 120 -8.23 -4.26 1.17
CA ILE A 120 -8.61 -5.29 2.14
C ILE A 120 -9.05 -6.57 1.42
N ALA A 121 -9.94 -6.46 0.44
CA ALA A 121 -10.44 -7.62 -0.31
C ALA A 121 -9.32 -8.39 -1.02
N ARG A 122 -8.35 -7.66 -1.57
CA ARG A 122 -7.16 -8.23 -2.23
C ARG A 122 -6.20 -8.92 -1.25
N ALA A 123 -6.07 -8.40 -0.02
CA ALA A 123 -5.14 -8.91 0.98
C ALA A 123 -5.72 -10.08 1.77
N ARG A 124 -7.01 -10.06 2.12
CA ARG A 124 -7.66 -11.01 3.02
C ARG A 124 -7.38 -12.49 2.70
N PRO A 125 -7.51 -12.98 1.45
CA PRO A 125 -7.26 -14.40 1.12
C PRO A 125 -5.77 -14.79 1.16
N ARG A 126 -4.86 -13.83 1.31
CA ARG A 126 -3.42 -14.00 1.17
C ARG A 126 -2.65 -13.72 2.46
N LEU A 127 -3.35 -13.46 3.56
CA LEU A 127 -2.75 -13.18 4.86
C LEU A 127 -1.91 -14.36 5.34
N LYS A 128 -0.74 -14.02 5.90
CA LYS A 128 0.19 -14.96 6.54
C LYS A 128 0.62 -14.40 7.88
N PRO A 129 0.98 -15.22 8.88
CA PRO A 129 1.56 -14.74 10.12
C PRO A 129 2.75 -13.80 9.84
N ALA A 130 2.76 -12.64 10.48
CA ALA A 130 3.88 -11.73 10.36
C ALA A 130 5.14 -12.34 11.00
N GLN A 131 6.30 -11.95 10.48
CA GLN A 131 7.59 -12.42 10.97
C GLN A 131 8.45 -11.23 11.36
N ILE A 132 9.28 -11.40 12.37
CA ILE A 132 10.40 -10.52 12.70
C ILE A 132 11.70 -11.24 12.41
N TYR A 133 12.71 -10.49 11.99
CA TYR A 133 14.05 -11.03 11.85
C TYR A 133 14.73 -11.02 13.22
N ASP A 134 15.12 -12.18 13.70
CA ASP A 134 15.88 -12.32 14.94
C ASP A 134 17.38 -12.28 14.60
N GLU A 135 18.05 -11.18 14.93
CA GLU A 135 19.48 -11.00 14.65
C GLU A 135 20.36 -12.00 15.40
N LYS A 136 19.92 -12.47 16.57
CA LYS A 136 20.70 -13.43 17.37
C LYS A 136 20.67 -14.83 16.76
N GLU A 137 19.51 -15.21 16.21
CA GLU A 137 19.32 -16.52 15.61
C GLU A 137 19.55 -16.51 14.09
N GLY A 138 19.70 -15.34 13.48
CA GLY A 138 19.92 -15.17 12.04
C GLY A 138 18.75 -15.67 11.18
N ARG A 139 17.54 -15.72 11.73
CA ARG A 139 16.32 -16.23 11.05
C ARG A 139 15.07 -15.42 11.33
N HIS A 140 14.11 -15.55 10.42
CA HIS A 140 12.77 -15.02 10.65
C HIS A 140 12.00 -15.94 11.60
N ARG A 141 11.28 -15.34 12.57
CA ARG A 141 10.37 -16.04 13.47
C ARG A 141 9.05 -15.29 13.62
N SER A 142 7.98 -16.04 13.85
CA SER A 142 6.67 -15.50 14.27
C SER A 142 6.57 -15.58 15.79
N GLY A 143 5.77 -14.73 16.41
CA GLY A 143 5.47 -14.77 17.83
C GLY A 143 5.97 -13.53 18.57
N ASP A 144 6.77 -13.72 19.62
CA ASP A 144 7.10 -12.70 20.61
C ASP A 144 7.24 -11.28 20.06
N GLY A 145 6.31 -10.40 20.48
CA GLY A 145 6.31 -8.98 20.12
C GLY A 145 5.63 -8.63 18.79
N ARG A 146 5.27 -9.60 17.94
CA ARG A 146 4.48 -9.33 16.71
C ARG A 146 3.54 -10.51 16.43
N THR A 147 2.25 -10.30 16.66
CA THR A 147 1.24 -11.36 16.57
C THR A 147 0.31 -11.23 15.37
N ASN A 148 0.35 -10.11 14.68
CA ASN A 148 -0.50 -9.81 13.55
C ASN A 148 -0.22 -10.68 12.31
N THR A 149 -1.14 -10.61 11.34
CA THR A 149 -0.94 -11.18 10.01
C THR A 149 -0.59 -10.10 8.98
N VAL A 150 0.01 -10.50 7.86
CA VAL A 150 0.50 -9.60 6.81
C VAL A 150 0.28 -10.18 5.42
N CYS A 151 -0.05 -9.31 4.46
CA CYS A 151 -0.01 -9.60 3.04
C CYS A 151 0.94 -8.62 2.35
N PRO A 152 2.12 -9.05 1.89
CA PRO A 152 2.99 -8.24 1.05
C PRO A 152 2.42 -8.14 -0.37
N PHE A 153 2.68 -7.00 -1.03
CA PHE A 153 2.35 -6.78 -2.44
C PHE A 153 3.64 -6.54 -3.25
N PRO A 154 4.42 -7.59 -3.54
CA PRO A 154 5.54 -7.49 -4.47
C PRO A 154 5.03 -7.08 -5.86
N GLN A 155 5.93 -6.63 -6.73
CA GLN A 155 5.55 -6.05 -8.02
C GLN A 155 4.54 -6.87 -8.84
N PRO A 156 4.67 -8.21 -8.97
CA PRO A 156 3.69 -8.99 -9.75
C PRO A 156 2.27 -8.98 -9.19
N ASP A 157 2.12 -8.69 -7.89
CA ASP A 157 0.84 -8.71 -7.18
C ASP A 157 0.17 -7.34 -7.11
N ARG A 158 0.85 -6.29 -7.56
CA ARG A 158 0.32 -4.92 -7.55
C ARG A 158 -0.76 -4.73 -8.60
N ASP A 159 -1.57 -3.73 -8.37
CA ASP A 159 -2.61 -3.27 -9.27
C ASP A 159 -2.54 -1.74 -9.42
N LEU A 160 -3.27 -1.18 -10.38
CA LEU A 160 -3.22 0.26 -10.65
C LEU A 160 -3.82 1.09 -9.51
N ILE A 161 -4.77 0.54 -8.75
CA ILE A 161 -5.34 1.23 -7.58
C ILE A 161 -4.27 1.41 -6.51
N LEU A 162 -3.49 0.36 -6.22
CA LEU A 162 -2.35 0.44 -5.31
C LEU A 162 -1.25 1.38 -5.85
N ALA A 163 -0.98 1.34 -7.16
CA ALA A 163 -0.01 2.24 -7.80
C ALA A 163 -0.42 3.72 -7.64
N ILE A 164 -1.70 4.05 -7.77
CA ILE A 164 -2.25 5.39 -7.51
C ILE A 164 -2.04 5.79 -6.05
N VAL A 165 -2.35 4.90 -5.10
CA VAL A 165 -2.10 5.16 -3.68
C VAL A 165 -0.63 5.47 -3.43
N ARG A 166 0.30 4.71 -4.01
CA ARG A 166 1.76 4.94 -3.90
C ARG A 166 2.19 6.26 -4.56
N ALA A 167 1.60 6.63 -5.69
CA ALA A 167 1.85 7.92 -6.33
C ALA A 167 1.40 9.09 -5.43
N ARG A 168 0.27 8.96 -4.74
CA ARG A 168 -0.18 9.97 -3.76
C ARG A 168 0.75 10.03 -2.55
N VAL A 169 1.24 8.88 -2.05
CA VAL A 169 2.29 8.84 -1.02
C VAL A 169 3.53 9.59 -1.49
N ALA A 170 4.00 9.34 -2.72
CA ALA A 170 5.14 10.06 -3.32
C ALA A 170 4.90 11.58 -3.33
N SER A 171 3.71 11.99 -3.77
CA SER A 171 3.34 13.40 -3.90
C SER A 171 3.29 14.13 -2.56
N VAL A 172 2.74 13.52 -1.49
CA VAL A 172 2.62 14.16 -0.16
C VAL A 172 3.93 14.13 0.64
N THR A 173 4.83 13.21 0.34
CA THR A 173 6.11 13.07 1.04
C THR A 173 7.29 13.71 0.29
N GLY A 174 7.13 14.00 -1.00
CA GLY A 174 8.22 14.41 -1.89
C GLY A 174 9.20 13.27 -2.23
N MET A 175 8.88 12.02 -1.83
CA MET A 175 9.72 10.85 -2.05
C MET A 175 9.42 10.17 -3.38
N GLN A 176 10.40 9.48 -3.94
CA GLN A 176 10.24 8.77 -5.22
C GLN A 176 9.55 7.43 -5.01
N VAL A 177 8.63 7.05 -5.93
CA VAL A 177 7.98 5.72 -5.90
C VAL A 177 9.01 4.58 -5.95
N ARG A 178 10.10 4.75 -6.72
CA ARG A 178 11.20 3.77 -6.82
C ARG A 178 12.01 3.58 -5.53
N ALA A 179 11.94 4.54 -4.59
CA ALA A 179 12.54 4.40 -3.26
C ALA A 179 11.64 3.64 -2.26
N MET A 180 10.40 3.32 -2.66
CA MET A 180 9.44 2.61 -1.82
C MET A 180 9.65 1.10 -1.90
N GLU A 181 9.74 0.44 -0.74
CA GLU A 181 9.71 -1.03 -0.65
C GLU A 181 8.37 -1.60 -1.14
N SER A 182 8.26 -2.93 -1.21
CA SER A 182 6.97 -3.58 -1.39
C SER A 182 6.03 -3.17 -0.26
N PRO A 183 4.82 -2.65 -0.55
CA PRO A 183 3.88 -2.32 0.49
C PRO A 183 3.32 -3.57 1.15
N HIS A 184 3.03 -3.46 2.44
CA HIS A 184 2.44 -4.54 3.23
C HIS A 184 1.07 -4.12 3.74
N ILE A 185 0.06 -4.96 3.57
CA ILE A 185 -1.19 -4.80 4.30
C ILE A 185 -1.11 -5.63 5.56
N LEU A 186 -1.26 -4.95 6.69
CA LEU A 186 -1.22 -5.49 8.04
C LEU A 186 -2.65 -5.69 8.50
N HIS A 187 -2.92 -6.83 9.12
CA HIS A 187 -4.20 -7.16 9.73
C HIS A 187 -3.98 -7.59 11.17
N TYR A 188 -4.80 -7.05 12.06
CA TYR A 188 -4.79 -7.35 13.49
C TYR A 188 -6.18 -7.76 13.92
N SER A 189 -6.31 -8.97 14.48
CA SER A 189 -7.49 -9.45 15.20
C SER A 189 -7.48 -8.95 16.64
N GLU A 190 -8.56 -9.19 17.38
CA GLU A 190 -8.61 -8.90 18.83
C GLU A 190 -7.44 -9.54 19.57
N GLY A 191 -6.79 -8.76 20.43
CA GLY A 191 -5.62 -9.15 21.20
C GLY A 191 -4.30 -9.08 20.44
N GLU A 192 -4.31 -8.96 19.11
CA GLU A 192 -3.07 -8.87 18.34
C GLU A 192 -2.44 -7.49 18.41
N GLU A 193 -1.11 -7.47 18.43
CA GLU A 193 -0.30 -6.28 18.62
C GLU A 193 1.02 -6.35 17.86
N PHE A 194 1.74 -5.22 17.83
CA PHE A 194 3.15 -5.14 17.48
C PHE A 194 3.87 -4.34 18.55
N ALA A 195 4.72 -5.02 19.31
CA ALA A 195 5.51 -4.44 20.41
C ALA A 195 6.38 -3.25 19.96
N PRO A 196 6.86 -2.41 20.90
CA PRO A 196 7.70 -1.27 20.55
C PRO A 196 8.92 -1.67 19.73
N HIS A 197 9.09 -1.02 18.56
CA HIS A 197 10.17 -1.29 17.61
C HIS A 197 10.54 -0.02 16.83
N PHE A 198 11.66 -0.08 16.15
CA PHE A 198 12.06 0.86 15.11
C PHE A 198 11.88 0.21 13.75
N ASP A 199 11.45 0.98 12.76
CA ASP A 199 11.31 0.49 11.37
C ASP A 199 12.64 0.46 10.62
N THR A 200 13.66 1.15 11.11
CA THR A 200 15.03 1.12 10.55
C THR A 200 16.03 0.62 11.59
N THR A 201 17.17 0.17 11.14
CA THR A 201 18.28 -0.27 11.99
C THR A 201 19.53 0.56 11.73
N GLU A 202 20.35 0.75 12.75
CA GLU A 202 21.65 1.41 12.65
C GLU A 202 22.75 0.42 12.20
N ASN A 203 22.45 -0.88 12.14
CA ASN A 203 23.44 -1.89 11.77
C ASN A 203 23.48 -2.13 10.24
N PRO A 204 24.45 -1.57 9.52
CA PRO A 204 24.57 -1.74 8.07
C PRO A 204 24.94 -3.19 7.67
N ASN A 205 25.37 -4.00 8.62
CA ASN A 205 25.72 -5.41 8.38
C ASN A 205 24.53 -6.36 8.60
N SER A 206 23.35 -5.85 8.99
CA SER A 206 22.16 -6.69 9.09
C SER A 206 21.81 -7.28 7.73
N PRO A 207 21.53 -8.59 7.62
CA PRO A 207 21.14 -9.22 6.37
C PRO A 207 19.92 -8.50 5.76
N GLY A 208 20.05 -8.09 4.49
CA GLY A 208 19.00 -7.35 3.80
C GLY A 208 18.84 -5.90 4.26
N PHE A 209 19.85 -5.34 4.92
CA PHE A 209 19.85 -3.94 5.33
C PHE A 209 19.47 -3.03 4.17
N ARG A 210 18.40 -2.28 4.39
CA ARG A 210 17.98 -1.14 3.57
C ARG A 210 17.58 -0.04 4.53
N PRO A 211 18.24 1.12 4.50
CA PRO A 211 17.84 2.23 5.36
C PRO A 211 16.42 2.66 5.01
N ARG A 212 15.54 2.67 6.00
CA ARG A 212 14.16 3.15 5.88
C ARG A 212 14.10 4.54 6.47
N VAL A 213 14.13 5.55 5.61
CA VAL A 213 14.17 6.94 6.07
C VAL A 213 12.79 7.45 6.49
N LEU A 214 11.72 6.84 5.96
CA LEU A 214 10.34 7.24 6.24
C LEU A 214 9.43 6.01 6.30
N THR A 215 8.51 6.02 7.25
CA THR A 215 7.39 5.08 7.37
C THR A 215 6.08 5.80 7.10
N PHE A 216 5.25 5.20 6.26
CA PHE A 216 3.94 5.71 5.88
C PHE A 216 2.86 4.66 6.18
N LEU A 217 1.89 5.01 7.03
CA LEU A 217 0.83 4.13 7.50
C LEU A 217 -0.53 4.67 7.06
N ILE A 218 -1.33 3.86 6.35
CA ILE A 218 -2.68 4.23 5.91
C ILE A 218 -3.68 3.34 6.62
N SER A 219 -4.65 3.96 7.34
CA SER A 219 -5.77 3.22 7.93
C SER A 219 -6.74 2.77 6.83
N LEU A 220 -6.92 1.46 6.67
CA LEU A 220 -7.84 0.91 5.66
C LEU A 220 -9.26 0.73 6.21
N ASN A 221 -9.42 0.72 7.54
CA ASN A 221 -10.71 0.76 8.24
C ASN A 221 -10.59 1.56 9.54
N ASP A 222 -11.71 1.81 10.21
CA ASP A 222 -11.76 2.53 11.50
C ASP A 222 -12.85 1.99 12.45
N ASP A 223 -13.49 0.89 12.10
CA ASP A 223 -14.57 0.22 12.83
C ASP A 223 -14.06 -0.79 13.88
N TYR A 224 -12.96 -0.46 14.57
CA TYR A 224 -12.35 -1.26 15.64
C TYR A 224 -12.08 -0.39 16.88
N GLU A 225 -11.79 -1.03 18.04
CA GLU A 225 -11.35 -0.35 19.27
C GLU A 225 -9.94 -0.77 19.65
N GLY A 226 -9.22 0.11 20.35
CA GLY A 226 -7.79 -0.06 20.60
C GLY A 226 -6.98 0.10 19.31
N GLY A 227 -5.87 -0.61 19.20
CA GLY A 227 -5.08 -0.71 18.00
C GLY A 227 -4.38 0.61 17.57
N GLU A 228 -4.24 1.58 18.46
CA GLU A 228 -3.53 2.83 18.15
C GLU A 228 -2.07 2.57 17.77
N THR A 229 -1.52 3.42 16.89
CA THR A 229 -0.07 3.55 16.74
C THR A 229 0.43 4.47 17.85
N GLU A 230 1.23 3.92 18.77
CA GLU A 230 1.77 4.62 19.93
C GLU A 230 3.25 4.96 19.72
N PHE A 231 3.64 6.15 20.13
CA PHE A 231 5.02 6.62 20.22
C PHE A 231 5.39 6.82 21.69
N PRO A 232 5.86 5.78 22.41
CA PRO A 232 6.01 5.82 23.85
C PRO A 232 7.01 6.87 24.34
N VAL A 233 8.05 7.19 23.57
CA VAL A 233 9.07 8.19 23.94
C VAL A 233 8.49 9.60 24.04
N ILE A 234 7.51 9.91 23.19
CA ILE A 234 6.89 11.26 23.17
C ILE A 234 5.46 11.26 23.77
N GLY A 235 4.97 10.10 24.23
CA GLY A 235 3.62 9.94 24.78
C GLY A 235 2.50 10.14 23.75
N GLY A 236 2.81 10.06 22.45
CA GLY A 236 1.86 10.26 21.37
C GLY A 236 1.10 8.98 21.01
N ARG A 237 -0.18 9.13 20.64
CA ARG A 237 -1.00 8.04 20.08
C ARG A 237 -1.78 8.54 18.88
N TRP A 238 -1.87 7.70 17.86
CA TRP A 238 -2.63 8.00 16.67
C TRP A 238 -3.53 6.83 16.29
N LYS A 239 -4.80 7.15 16.02
CA LYS A 239 -5.77 6.27 15.40
C LYS A 239 -6.36 6.98 14.19
N GLY A 240 -6.07 6.47 13.00
CA GLY A 240 -6.55 7.04 11.74
C GLY A 240 -8.02 6.73 11.48
N ARG A 241 -8.67 7.58 10.70
CA ARG A 241 -9.92 7.26 10.03
C ARG A 241 -9.62 6.49 8.75
N LYS A 242 -10.59 5.72 8.27
CA LYS A 242 -10.49 4.99 6.99
C LYS A 242 -10.07 5.94 5.86
N GLY A 243 -9.02 5.57 5.14
CA GLY A 243 -8.39 6.36 4.09
C GLY A 243 -7.41 7.43 4.58
N GLY A 244 -7.37 7.72 5.88
CA GLY A 244 -6.41 8.65 6.47
C GLY A 244 -5.04 7.99 6.68
N ALA A 245 -4.00 8.82 6.76
CA ALA A 245 -2.62 8.35 6.92
C ALA A 245 -1.85 9.12 7.99
N LEU A 246 -0.89 8.41 8.57
CA LEU A 246 0.19 8.93 9.40
C LEU A 246 1.50 8.61 8.72
N PHE A 247 2.46 9.54 8.71
CA PHE A 247 3.82 9.21 8.32
C PHE A 247 4.84 9.93 9.20
N PHE A 248 6.02 9.33 9.33
CA PHE A 248 7.08 9.85 10.16
C PHE A 248 8.45 9.50 9.58
N TRP A 249 9.42 10.40 9.80
CA TRP A 249 10.80 10.15 9.44
C TRP A 249 11.47 9.32 10.52
N ASN A 250 12.04 8.19 10.14
CA ASN A 250 12.77 7.29 11.04
C ASN A 250 14.15 7.83 11.41
N VAL A 251 14.62 8.83 10.66
CA VAL A 251 15.97 9.38 10.80
C VAL A 251 15.95 10.89 10.99
N GLU A 252 16.95 11.41 11.69
CA GLU A 252 17.26 12.82 11.78
C GLU A 252 17.75 13.37 10.43
N PRO A 253 17.88 14.69 10.25
CA PRO A 253 18.38 15.28 9.00
C PRO A 253 19.79 14.84 8.61
N ASP A 254 20.61 14.39 9.56
CA ASP A 254 21.95 13.86 9.34
C ASP A 254 21.97 12.35 8.97
N GLY A 255 20.80 11.71 8.89
CA GLY A 255 20.63 10.31 8.56
C GLY A 255 20.74 9.35 9.75
N THR A 256 20.99 9.82 10.96
CA THR A 256 21.04 8.97 12.17
C THR A 256 19.63 8.59 12.61
N LEU A 257 19.47 7.46 13.30
CA LEU A 257 18.20 7.00 13.83
C LEU A 257 17.60 8.02 14.79
N ASP A 258 16.39 8.50 14.53
CA ASP A 258 15.63 9.28 15.48
C ASP A 258 14.97 8.34 16.52
N ARG A 259 15.58 8.25 17.71
CA ARG A 259 15.11 7.36 18.79
C ARG A 259 13.73 7.71 19.34
N ARG A 260 13.21 8.91 19.03
CA ARG A 260 11.86 9.32 19.39
C ARG A 260 10.79 8.65 18.54
N THR A 261 11.19 8.02 17.42
CA THR A 261 10.29 7.26 16.53
C THR A 261 10.08 5.81 16.96
N LEU A 262 10.57 5.41 18.15
CA LEU A 262 10.16 4.14 18.75
C LEU A 262 8.63 4.11 18.76
N HIS A 263 8.01 3.10 18.13
CA HIS A 263 6.56 3.03 18.04
C HIS A 263 6.04 1.60 18.18
N ALA A 264 4.76 1.48 18.49
CA ALA A 264 4.08 0.21 18.70
C ALA A 264 2.69 0.24 18.05
N GLY A 265 2.22 -0.91 17.61
CA GLY A 265 0.81 -1.15 17.33
C GLY A 265 0.17 -1.72 18.58
N ARG A 266 -0.64 -0.91 19.28
CA ARG A 266 -1.32 -1.34 20.52
C ARG A 266 -2.30 -2.49 20.23
N PRO A 267 -2.64 -3.33 21.22
CA PRO A 267 -3.60 -4.39 21.05
C PRO A 267 -4.94 -3.87 20.54
N VAL A 268 -5.52 -4.56 19.58
CA VAL A 268 -6.92 -4.36 19.19
C VAL A 268 -7.80 -4.95 20.30
N THR A 269 -8.73 -4.15 20.83
CA THR A 269 -9.59 -4.60 21.93
C THR A 269 -10.97 -5.06 21.48
N ARG A 270 -11.39 -4.65 20.26
CA ARG A 270 -12.61 -5.12 19.60
C ARG A 270 -12.51 -4.95 18.09
N GLY A 271 -12.98 -5.91 17.32
CA GLY A 271 -13.03 -5.88 15.86
C GLY A 271 -11.69 -6.24 15.21
N GLU A 272 -11.51 -5.81 13.99
CA GLU A 272 -10.30 -6.05 13.17
C GLU A 272 -9.69 -4.72 12.74
N LYS A 273 -8.36 -4.58 12.81
CA LYS A 273 -7.64 -3.42 12.28
C LYS A 273 -6.95 -3.80 10.99
N TRP A 274 -7.14 -2.99 9.96
CA TRP A 274 -6.47 -3.10 8.67
C TRP A 274 -5.65 -1.84 8.36
N MET A 275 -4.40 -2.03 7.97
CA MET A 275 -3.49 -0.92 7.70
C MET A 275 -2.57 -1.25 6.53
N LEU A 276 -2.33 -0.29 5.64
CA LEU A 276 -1.25 -0.39 4.67
C LEU A 276 0.00 0.27 5.26
N SER A 277 1.11 -0.46 5.28
CA SER A 277 2.44 0.04 5.65
C SER A 277 3.31 0.13 4.41
N GLN A 278 3.89 1.33 4.18
CA GLN A 278 4.83 1.61 3.11
C GLN A 278 6.12 2.16 3.71
N TRP A 279 7.18 1.41 3.62
CA TRP A 279 8.52 1.89 3.97
C TRP A 279 9.18 2.52 2.75
N ILE A 280 9.94 3.59 3.00
CA ILE A 280 10.59 4.38 1.96
C ILE A 280 12.07 4.54 2.33
N GLY A 281 12.93 4.15 1.40
CA GLY A 281 14.38 4.31 1.50
C GLY A 281 14.83 5.73 1.14
N PRO A 282 16.14 5.98 1.16
CA PRO A 282 16.71 7.23 0.66
C PRO A 282 16.40 7.42 -0.83
N PRO A 283 16.46 8.67 -1.33
CA PRO A 283 16.32 8.93 -2.76
C PRO A 283 17.27 8.07 -3.58
N VAL A 284 16.76 7.54 -4.69
CA VAL A 284 17.55 6.73 -5.62
C VAL A 284 18.13 7.66 -6.67
N GLU A 285 19.44 7.68 -6.81
CA GLU A 285 20.10 8.42 -7.88
C GLU A 285 19.70 7.84 -9.25
N GLY A 286 19.39 8.74 -10.21
CA GLY A 286 18.90 8.39 -11.53
C GLY A 286 19.99 7.98 -12.51
#